data_f62fed29ad87abdc43de1a923a320d55
#
_entry.id   f62fed29ad87abdc43de1a923a320d55
#
_cell.length_a   1.000
_cell.length_b   1.000
_cell.length_c   1.000
_cell.angle_alpha   90.00
_cell.angle_beta   90.00
_cell.angle_gamma   90.00
#
_symmetry.space_group_name_H-M   'P 1'
#
loop_
_entity.id
_entity.type
_entity.pdbx_description
1 polymer ?
#
loop_
_entity_poly.entity_id
_entity_poly.type
_entity_poly.pdbx_seq_one_letter_code
_entity_poly.pdbx_strand_id
1 'polypeptide(L)'
;MERYLNKHRSSGVLLHISSLPGPYGIGEIGNEAKAFVNDLATMNQQYWQILPTNYPERHNSPYDTNSAFAQNPFLISLDGLIEDGLLSESDLEPIPEFTRCRVEFEKLKKWKKTLLKKAATNFSCLLYTSPSPRDRQKSRMPSSA
;
A
#
# COMPACT_ATOMS: atom_id res chain seq x y z
N MET A 1 20.96 -19.02 -14.80
CA MET A 1 19.61 -18.56 -15.12
C MET A 1 18.57 -19.69 -15.16
N GLU A 2 18.97 -20.93 -14.84
CA GLU A 2 18.07 -22.12 -14.89
C GLU A 2 17.38 -22.50 -13.56
N ARG A 3 17.58 -21.77 -12.48
CA ARG A 3 17.08 -22.12 -11.15
C ARG A 3 15.62 -21.75 -10.85
N TYR A 4 14.93 -21.04 -11.74
CA TYR A 4 13.61 -20.49 -11.46
C TYR A 4 12.45 -21.09 -12.27
N LEU A 5 12.74 -21.99 -13.16
CA LEU A 5 11.67 -22.74 -13.83
C LEU A 5 11.36 -23.99 -12.99
N ASN A 6 10.41 -23.85 -12.09
CA ASN A 6 9.81 -24.99 -11.40
C ASN A 6 9.33 -25.98 -12.48
N LYS A 7 9.92 -27.17 -12.49
CA LYS A 7 9.55 -28.23 -13.45
C LYS A 7 8.12 -28.77 -13.23
N HIS A 8 7.44 -28.27 -12.21
CA HIS A 8 6.06 -28.66 -11.87
C HIS A 8 5.07 -27.62 -12.43
N ARG A 9 3.97 -28.15 -12.97
CA ARG A 9 2.86 -27.28 -13.38
C ARG A 9 2.29 -26.59 -12.15
N SER A 10 2.10 -25.27 -12.24
CA SER A 10 1.60 -24.43 -11.17
C SER A 10 0.43 -23.62 -11.67
N SER A 11 -0.47 -23.26 -10.78
CA SER A 11 -1.61 -22.39 -11.07
C SER A 11 -1.57 -21.12 -10.23
N GLY A 12 -2.24 -20.09 -10.69
CA GLY A 12 -2.33 -18.83 -9.99
C GLY A 12 -3.47 -17.99 -10.49
N VAL A 13 -3.73 -16.89 -9.81
CA VAL A 13 -4.77 -15.93 -10.14
C VAL A 13 -4.14 -14.61 -10.55
N LEU A 14 -4.61 -14.03 -11.65
CA LEU A 14 -4.28 -12.66 -12.05
C LEU A 14 -5.38 -11.75 -11.51
N LEU A 15 -5.04 -10.90 -10.56
CA LEU A 15 -5.94 -9.88 -10.02
C LEU A 15 -5.12 -8.70 -9.53
N HIS A 16 -5.42 -7.49 -10.03
CA HIS A 16 -4.73 -6.29 -9.53
C HIS A 16 -5.22 -5.92 -8.13
N ILE A 17 -4.33 -5.40 -7.30
CA ILE A 17 -4.62 -5.03 -5.90
C ILE A 17 -5.84 -4.10 -5.81
N SER A 18 -5.94 -3.11 -6.71
CA SER A 18 -7.07 -2.17 -6.73
C SER A 18 -8.45 -2.81 -6.94
N SER A 19 -8.48 -4.07 -7.40
CA SER A 19 -9.72 -4.83 -7.64
C SER A 19 -10.14 -5.68 -6.43
N LEU A 20 -9.33 -5.71 -5.37
CA LEU A 20 -9.75 -6.34 -4.12
C LEU A 20 -10.92 -5.58 -3.51
N PRO A 21 -11.83 -6.27 -2.82
CA PRO A 21 -12.86 -5.60 -2.03
C PRO A 21 -12.22 -4.76 -0.93
N GLY A 22 -12.89 -3.69 -0.52
CA GLY A 22 -12.43 -2.86 0.58
C GLY A 22 -13.44 -1.78 0.92
N PRO A 23 -13.40 -1.25 2.15
CA PRO A 23 -14.36 -0.25 2.61
C PRO A 23 -14.12 1.14 1.99
N TYR A 24 -12.95 1.39 1.43
CA TYR A 24 -12.51 2.73 1.01
C TYR A 24 -12.54 2.95 -0.50
N GLY A 25 -13.35 2.16 -1.23
CA GLY A 25 -13.61 2.36 -2.66
C GLY A 25 -12.50 1.91 -3.61
N ILE A 26 -11.44 1.30 -3.10
CA ILE A 26 -10.34 0.67 -3.85
C ILE A 26 -9.73 -0.43 -2.99
N GLY A 27 -9.20 -1.47 -3.64
CA GLY A 27 -8.39 -2.46 -2.93
C GLY A 27 -7.05 -1.86 -2.50
N GLU A 28 -6.62 -2.21 -1.30
CA GLU A 28 -5.41 -1.71 -0.64
C GLU A 28 -4.43 -2.84 -0.33
N ILE A 29 -3.15 -2.48 -0.10
CA ILE A 29 -2.14 -3.40 0.42
C ILE A 29 -2.31 -3.46 1.95
N GLY A 30 -3.39 -4.09 2.39
CA GLY A 30 -3.83 -4.17 3.78
C GLY A 30 -4.42 -5.53 4.13
N ASN A 31 -5.41 -5.52 5.01
CA ASN A 31 -6.03 -6.73 5.52
C ASN A 31 -6.72 -7.56 4.43
N GLU A 32 -7.37 -6.91 3.47
CA GLU A 32 -8.03 -7.60 2.35
C GLU A 32 -7.01 -8.31 1.44
N ALA A 33 -5.84 -7.69 1.22
CA ALA A 33 -4.77 -8.33 0.46
C ALA A 33 -4.21 -9.55 1.20
N LYS A 34 -4.04 -9.46 2.53
CA LYS A 34 -3.63 -10.59 3.37
C LYS A 34 -4.67 -11.72 3.35
N ALA A 35 -5.95 -11.36 3.47
CA ALA A 35 -7.06 -12.31 3.39
C ALA A 35 -7.08 -13.03 2.04
N PHE A 36 -6.92 -12.29 0.94
CA PHE A 36 -6.88 -12.86 -0.41
C PHE A 36 -5.71 -13.84 -0.60
N VAL A 37 -4.53 -13.53 -0.05
CA VAL A 37 -3.39 -14.47 -0.09
C VAL A 37 -3.71 -15.76 0.67
N ASN A 38 -4.38 -15.69 1.82
CA ASN A 38 -4.80 -16.85 2.59
C ASN A 38 -5.84 -17.68 1.82
N ASP A 39 -6.78 -17.03 1.13
CA ASP A 39 -7.77 -17.71 0.28
C ASP A 39 -7.08 -18.44 -0.89
N LEU A 40 -6.10 -17.81 -1.54
CA LEU A 40 -5.30 -18.45 -2.59
C LEU A 40 -4.57 -19.68 -2.08
N ALA A 41 -3.97 -19.60 -0.90
CA ALA A 41 -3.31 -20.74 -0.26
C ALA A 41 -4.30 -21.89 0.03
N THR A 42 -5.50 -21.57 0.52
CA THR A 42 -6.57 -22.54 0.77
C THR A 42 -7.03 -23.22 -0.53
N MET A 43 -7.05 -22.47 -1.64
CA MET A 43 -7.36 -22.97 -2.97
C MET A 43 -6.19 -23.68 -3.68
N ASN A 44 -5.07 -23.91 -2.99
CA ASN A 44 -3.83 -24.47 -3.56
C ASN A 44 -3.28 -23.68 -4.77
N GLN A 45 -3.53 -22.36 -4.81
CA GLN A 45 -2.90 -21.50 -5.81
C GLN A 45 -1.49 -21.12 -5.34
N GLN A 46 -0.53 -21.16 -6.27
CA GLN A 46 0.88 -20.91 -5.95
C GLN A 46 1.33 -19.50 -6.31
N TYR A 47 0.58 -18.81 -7.16
CA TYR A 47 0.93 -17.49 -7.66
C TYR A 47 -0.25 -16.55 -7.60
N TRP A 48 0.03 -15.34 -7.13
CA TRP A 48 -0.81 -14.17 -7.34
C TRP A 48 -0.08 -13.24 -8.31
N GLN A 49 -0.60 -13.11 -9.52
CA GLN A 49 -0.08 -12.17 -10.51
C GLN A 49 -0.82 -10.85 -10.38
N ILE A 50 -0.06 -9.77 -10.18
CA ILE A 50 -0.59 -8.41 -10.15
C ILE A 50 -0.15 -7.64 -11.39
N LEU A 51 -0.86 -6.57 -11.72
CA LEU A 51 -0.45 -5.59 -12.71
C LEU A 51 0.55 -4.61 -12.08
N PRO A 52 1.25 -3.77 -12.88
CA PRO A 52 2.14 -2.76 -12.33
C PRO A 52 1.45 -1.89 -11.29
N THR A 53 2.13 -1.64 -10.17
CA THR A 53 1.61 -0.87 -9.03
C THR A 53 1.96 0.62 -9.11
N ASN A 54 2.36 1.09 -10.28
CA ASN A 54 2.74 2.46 -10.52
C ASN A 54 1.54 3.42 -10.46
N TYR A 55 1.82 4.69 -10.21
CA TYR A 55 0.79 5.73 -10.21
C TYR A 55 0.25 5.95 -11.63
N PRO A 56 -1.04 5.69 -11.88
CA PRO A 56 -1.65 5.85 -13.21
C PRO A 56 -1.90 7.32 -13.54
N GLU A 57 -1.63 7.74 -14.77
CA GLU A 57 -1.79 9.13 -15.19
C GLU A 57 -3.20 9.44 -15.69
N ARG A 58 -3.46 9.24 -16.97
CA ARG A 58 -4.68 9.79 -17.63
C ARG A 58 -5.90 8.88 -17.56
N HIS A 59 -5.70 7.61 -17.80
CA HIS A 59 -6.80 6.65 -17.95
C HIS A 59 -6.96 5.70 -16.77
N ASN A 60 -6.28 5.99 -15.64
CA ASN A 60 -6.24 5.10 -14.48
C ASN A 60 -5.74 3.68 -14.83
N SER A 61 -5.05 3.52 -15.96
CA SER A 61 -4.41 2.28 -16.38
C SER A 61 -3.08 2.11 -15.66
N PRO A 62 -2.79 0.96 -15.08
CA PRO A 62 -1.50 0.71 -14.42
C PRO A 62 -0.31 0.72 -15.38
N TYR A 63 -0.57 0.69 -16.69
CA TYR A 63 0.46 0.76 -17.74
C TYR A 63 0.71 2.19 -18.24
N ASP A 64 -0.18 3.13 -17.92
CA ASP A 64 -0.06 4.54 -18.32
C ASP A 64 0.50 5.33 -17.13
N THR A 65 1.83 5.39 -17.02
CA THR A 65 2.55 6.02 -15.92
C THR A 65 3.72 6.85 -16.41
N ASN A 66 3.96 8.00 -15.78
CA ASN A 66 5.12 8.87 -16.06
C ASN A 66 6.40 8.39 -15.38
N SER A 67 6.32 7.45 -14.45
CA SER A 67 7.47 6.96 -13.70
C SER A 67 7.36 5.46 -13.44
N ALA A 68 8.39 4.73 -13.85
CA ALA A 68 8.50 3.30 -13.54
C ALA A 68 8.79 3.02 -12.05
N PHE A 69 9.21 4.02 -11.29
CA PHE A 69 9.60 3.88 -9.88
C PHE A 69 8.55 4.41 -8.90
N ALA A 70 7.69 5.33 -9.33
CA ALA A 70 6.67 5.92 -8.47
C ALA A 70 5.52 4.95 -8.25
N GLN A 71 5.39 4.48 -7.02
CA GLN A 71 4.30 3.60 -6.61
C GLN A 71 2.99 4.38 -6.46
N ASN A 72 1.86 3.70 -6.65
CA ASN A 72 0.54 4.29 -6.50
C ASN A 72 0.17 4.45 -5.01
N PRO A 73 0.14 5.69 -4.49
CA PRO A 73 -0.15 5.94 -3.08
C PRO A 73 -1.58 5.55 -2.70
N PHE A 74 -2.49 5.40 -3.66
CA PHE A 74 -3.87 4.99 -3.38
C PHE A 74 -3.99 3.51 -3.01
N LEU A 75 -2.92 2.71 -3.19
CA LEU A 75 -2.86 1.32 -2.72
C LEU A 75 -2.41 1.21 -1.26
N ILE A 76 -2.00 2.31 -0.61
CA ILE A 76 -1.64 2.32 0.81
C ILE A 76 -2.89 2.05 1.65
N SER A 77 -2.77 1.14 2.63
CA SER A 77 -3.84 0.81 3.56
C SER A 77 -4.10 1.97 4.52
N LEU A 78 -5.34 2.45 4.58
CA LEU A 78 -5.74 3.47 5.55
C LEU A 78 -5.78 2.88 6.97
N ASP A 79 -6.24 1.65 7.13
CA ASP A 79 -6.20 0.95 8.43
C ASP A 79 -4.77 0.79 8.94
N GLY A 80 -3.82 0.44 8.04
CA GLY A 80 -2.40 0.39 8.39
C GLY A 80 -1.85 1.74 8.85
N LEU A 81 -2.29 2.84 8.23
CA LEU A 81 -1.88 4.18 8.67
C LEU A 81 -2.47 4.56 10.04
N ILE A 82 -3.63 4.03 10.39
CA ILE A 82 -4.23 4.20 11.73
C ILE A 82 -3.45 3.35 12.74
N GLU A 83 -3.16 2.08 12.43
CA GLU A 83 -2.35 1.20 13.27
C GLU A 83 -0.97 1.79 13.57
N ASP A 84 -0.35 2.44 12.60
CA ASP A 84 0.94 3.13 12.73
C ASP A 84 0.82 4.50 13.46
N GLY A 85 -0.37 4.93 13.85
CA GLY A 85 -0.62 6.20 14.52
C GLY A 85 -0.42 7.44 13.63
N LEU A 86 -0.41 7.27 12.30
CA LEU A 86 -0.26 8.35 11.33
C LEU A 86 -1.60 9.01 10.97
N LEU A 87 -2.70 8.31 11.18
CA LEU A 87 -4.07 8.79 11.07
C LEU A 87 -4.87 8.32 12.29
N SER A 88 -6.03 8.92 12.51
CA SER A 88 -7.05 8.46 13.45
C SER A 88 -8.33 8.09 12.69
N GLU A 89 -9.18 7.25 13.27
CA GLU A 89 -10.48 6.91 12.67
C GLU A 89 -11.32 8.15 12.35
N SER A 90 -11.27 9.17 13.22
CA SER A 90 -11.98 10.43 13.01
C SER A 90 -11.49 11.22 11.79
N ASP A 91 -10.29 10.95 11.30
CA ASP A 91 -9.76 11.60 10.10
C ASP A 91 -10.40 11.09 8.82
N LEU A 92 -10.89 9.85 8.84
CA LEU A 92 -11.54 9.23 7.70
C LEU A 92 -12.95 9.82 7.47
N GLU A 93 -13.55 10.39 8.49
CA GLU A 93 -14.91 10.93 8.42
C GLU A 93 -14.99 12.31 7.72
N PRO A 94 -15.96 12.53 6.86
CA PRO A 94 -16.95 11.56 6.39
C PRO A 94 -16.38 10.64 5.28
N ILE A 95 -16.59 9.34 5.43
CA ILE A 95 -16.22 8.38 4.36
C ILE A 95 -17.23 8.52 3.21
N PRO A 96 -16.77 8.79 1.98
CA PRO A 96 -17.66 8.85 0.83
C PRO A 96 -18.32 7.50 0.55
N GLU A 97 -19.57 7.48 0.18
CA GLU A 97 -20.25 6.28 -0.27
C GLU A 97 -19.67 5.83 -1.62
N PHE A 98 -19.03 4.68 -1.68
CA PHE A 98 -18.42 4.13 -2.89
C PHE A 98 -19.25 2.97 -3.46
N THR A 99 -19.25 2.86 -4.80
CA THR A 99 -19.85 1.74 -5.51
C THR A 99 -19.04 0.47 -5.32
N ARG A 100 -19.70 -0.66 -5.01
CA ARG A 100 -19.00 -1.94 -4.76
C ARG A 100 -18.42 -2.59 -6.02
N CYS A 101 -18.94 -2.25 -7.21
CA CYS A 101 -18.62 -2.97 -8.44
C CYS A 101 -17.48 -2.34 -9.26
N ARG A 102 -17.04 -1.14 -8.91
CA ARG A 102 -15.97 -0.43 -9.63
C ARG A 102 -15.32 0.64 -8.77
N VAL A 103 -14.08 0.98 -9.08
CA VAL A 103 -13.37 2.09 -8.45
C VAL A 103 -13.80 3.43 -9.07
N GLU A 104 -14.29 4.34 -8.24
CA GLU A 104 -14.68 5.71 -8.63
C GLU A 104 -13.45 6.65 -8.43
N PHE A 105 -12.48 6.57 -9.34
CA PHE A 105 -11.16 7.21 -9.17
C PHE A 105 -11.22 8.71 -8.87
N GLU A 106 -12.10 9.48 -9.49
CA GLU A 106 -12.16 10.92 -9.27
C GLU A 106 -12.64 11.26 -7.85
N LYS A 107 -13.61 10.52 -7.33
CA LYS A 107 -14.14 10.66 -5.99
C LYS A 107 -13.11 10.19 -4.95
N LEU A 108 -12.50 9.03 -5.22
CA LEU A 108 -11.43 8.46 -4.41
C LEU A 108 -10.23 9.40 -4.30
N LYS A 109 -9.72 9.91 -5.43
CA LYS A 109 -8.56 10.79 -5.47
C LYS A 109 -8.77 12.06 -4.62
N LYS A 110 -9.95 12.67 -4.71
CA LYS A 110 -10.27 13.88 -3.93
C LYS A 110 -10.22 13.60 -2.43
N TRP A 111 -10.82 12.54 -1.98
CA TRP A 111 -10.91 12.18 -0.57
C TRP A 111 -9.58 11.63 -0.03
N LYS A 112 -9.09 10.53 -0.60
CA LYS A 112 -7.92 9.81 -0.09
C LYS A 112 -6.63 10.62 -0.15
N LYS A 113 -6.47 11.51 -1.16
CA LYS A 113 -5.29 12.37 -1.28
C LYS A 113 -5.11 13.31 -0.07
N THR A 114 -6.20 13.79 0.53
CA THR A 114 -6.15 14.64 1.72
C THR A 114 -5.63 13.85 2.92
N LEU A 115 -6.13 12.63 3.11
CA LEU A 115 -5.69 11.72 4.17
C LEU A 115 -4.20 11.36 4.03
N LEU A 116 -3.80 10.99 2.83
CA LEU A 116 -2.40 10.62 2.55
C LEU A 116 -1.44 11.80 2.79
N LYS A 117 -1.84 13.02 2.45
CA LYS A 117 -1.06 14.23 2.77
C LYS A 117 -0.91 14.42 4.28
N LYS A 118 -2.00 14.26 5.04
CA LYS A 118 -1.97 14.34 6.51
C LYS A 118 -1.05 13.29 7.10
N ALA A 119 -1.19 12.03 6.69
CA ALA A 119 -0.32 10.94 7.13
C ALA A 119 1.15 11.21 6.80
N ALA A 120 1.46 11.73 5.62
CA ALA A 120 2.83 12.09 5.23
C ALA A 120 3.41 13.20 6.11
N THR A 121 2.60 14.20 6.48
CA THR A 121 3.03 15.27 7.40
C THR A 121 3.33 14.69 8.79
N ASN A 122 2.45 13.85 9.32
CA ASN A 122 2.63 13.20 10.62
C ASN A 122 3.87 12.29 10.62
N PHE A 123 4.09 11.53 9.55
CA PHE A 123 5.27 10.70 9.38
C PHE A 123 6.56 11.53 9.36
N SER A 124 6.56 12.66 8.65
CA SER A 124 7.72 13.56 8.62
C SER A 124 8.04 14.10 10.02
N CYS A 125 7.05 14.47 10.82
CA CYS A 125 7.24 14.90 12.20
C CYS A 125 7.89 13.80 13.06
N LEU A 126 7.45 12.54 12.90
CA LEU A 126 8.03 11.40 13.63
C LEU A 126 9.50 11.14 13.25
N LEU A 127 9.86 11.31 11.98
CA LEU A 127 11.25 11.16 11.53
C LEU A 127 12.18 12.20 12.17
N TYR A 128 11.73 13.44 12.36
CA TYR A 128 12.52 14.49 13.02
C TYR A 128 12.68 14.26 14.51
N THR A 129 11.74 13.57 15.15
CA THR A 129 11.79 13.27 16.60
C THR A 129 12.50 11.97 16.91
N SER A 130 12.73 11.10 15.93
CA SER A 130 13.45 9.85 16.11
C SER A 130 14.96 10.08 16.06
N PRO A 131 15.73 9.64 17.07
CA PRO A 131 17.18 9.79 17.06
C PRO A 131 17.77 9.06 15.86
N SER A 132 18.58 9.78 15.08
CA SER A 132 19.29 9.22 13.92
C SER A 132 20.12 7.99 14.34
N PRO A 133 20.25 6.96 13.49
CA PRO A 133 21.21 5.87 13.73
C PRO A 133 22.63 6.37 14.02
N ARG A 134 23.03 7.53 13.48
CA ARG A 134 24.31 8.18 13.78
C ARG A 134 24.40 8.70 15.22
N ASP A 135 23.29 9.13 15.81
CA ASP A 135 23.29 9.63 17.18
C ASP A 135 23.44 8.49 18.20
N ARG A 136 22.91 7.29 17.90
CA ARG A 136 23.13 6.08 18.68
C ARG A 136 24.61 5.63 18.67
N GLN A 137 25.34 5.92 17.61
CA GLN A 137 26.76 5.56 17.49
C GLN A 137 27.64 6.50 18.34
N LYS A 138 27.28 7.79 18.45
CA LYS A 138 27.99 8.75 19.30
C LYS A 138 27.82 8.45 20.80
N SER A 139 26.67 7.95 21.22
CA SER A 139 26.42 7.60 22.63
C SER A 139 27.12 6.34 23.11
N ARG A 140 27.76 5.58 22.21
CA ARG A 140 28.54 4.35 22.53
C ARG A 140 30.05 4.56 22.53
N MET A 141 30.56 5.77 22.27
CA MET A 141 31.97 6.05 22.46
C MET A 141 32.26 6.20 23.96
N PRO A 142 33.13 5.35 24.57
CA PRO A 142 33.55 5.58 25.92
C PRO A 142 34.32 6.91 25.97
N SER A 143 33.97 7.77 26.94
CA SER A 143 34.78 8.94 27.21
C SER A 143 36.17 8.41 27.64
N SER A 144 37.16 8.60 26.81
CA SER A 144 38.54 8.36 27.20
C SER A 144 38.90 9.34 28.31
N ALA A 145 39.11 8.77 29.50
CA ALA A 145 39.76 9.45 30.59
C ALA A 145 41.22 9.74 30.26
#